data_897b934a4fa665762460c1cadf2a03d2
#
_entry.id   897b934a4fa665762460c1cadf2a03d2
#
_cell.length_a   1.000
_cell.length_b   1.000
_cell.length_c   1.000
_cell.angle_alpha   90.00
_cell.angle_beta   90.00
_cell.angle_gamma   90.00
#
_symmetry.space_group_name_H-M   'P 1'
#
loop_
_entity.id
_entity.type
_entity.pdbx_description
1 polymer ?
#
loop_
_entity_poly.entity_id
_entity_poly.type
_entity_poly.pdbx_seq_one_letter_code
_entity_poly.pdbx_strand_id
1 'polypeptide(L)'
;MICKGKHDYSKGKFHFSSTFAKVHLIYEDAEYHNAVFVGLNSDGIACHAHKRSTNSEGTPFRQNVEGSDPKHSFNYTGTDGSLYVFEAPIDLLSYISLYPSDWQSHSYVACCGTSIQPVLEQLRRQDIDSVYLCLDNDSAGQKAAQRMEAELSERGVYAEIVVPTLKDWNDDLRREEQEWTQTS
;
A
#
# COMPACT_ATOMS: atom_id res chain seq x y z
N MET A 1 -7.36 8.25 19.85
CA MET A 1 -8.13 9.44 19.40
C MET A 1 -7.80 9.63 17.95
N ILE A 2 -8.66 9.15 17.04
CA ILE A 2 -8.43 9.09 15.59
C ILE A 2 -8.66 10.48 15.03
N CYS A 3 -7.73 10.94 14.19
CA CYS A 3 -7.65 12.29 13.64
C CYS A 3 -8.95 12.74 12.98
N LYS A 4 -9.49 13.88 13.41
CA LYS A 4 -10.54 14.62 12.71
C LYS A 4 -9.87 15.74 11.90
N GLY A 5 -9.64 15.51 10.62
CA GLY A 5 -9.18 16.54 9.71
C GLY A 5 -9.25 16.04 8.27
N LYS A 6 -10.14 16.62 7.46
CA LYS A 6 -10.12 16.46 6.01
C LYS A 6 -9.11 17.45 5.45
N HIS A 7 -7.96 16.99 5.01
CA HIS A 7 -7.07 17.79 4.17
C HIS A 7 -7.07 17.25 2.74
N ASP A 8 -7.12 18.17 1.79
CA ASP A 8 -7.03 17.85 0.37
C ASP A 8 -5.56 17.63 0.01
N TYR A 9 -5.14 16.37 -0.04
CA TYR A 9 -3.78 15.95 -0.40
C TYR A 9 -3.43 16.17 -1.88
N SER A 10 -4.36 16.73 -2.69
CA SER A 10 -4.13 16.99 -4.11
C SER A 10 -3.10 18.09 -4.40
N LYS A 11 -2.61 18.81 -3.38
CA LYS A 11 -1.68 19.96 -3.53
C LYS A 11 -0.28 19.74 -2.94
N GLY A 12 0.04 18.57 -2.42
CA GLY A 12 1.37 18.22 -1.90
C GLY A 12 2.14 17.33 -2.88
N LYS A 13 3.46 17.20 -2.72
CA LYS A 13 4.43 16.45 -3.53
C LYS A 13 4.12 14.97 -3.86
N PHE A 14 2.92 14.49 -3.58
CA PHE A 14 2.44 13.16 -3.91
C PHE A 14 1.23 13.32 -4.84
N HIS A 15 1.40 13.03 -6.12
CA HIS A 15 0.30 12.92 -7.08
C HIS A 15 -0.42 11.58 -6.84
N PHE A 16 -1.24 11.53 -5.79
CA PHE A 16 -2.17 10.42 -5.62
C PHE A 16 -3.35 10.60 -6.56
N SER A 17 -3.79 9.52 -7.20
CA SER A 17 -5.10 9.50 -7.82
C SER A 17 -6.12 10.07 -6.83
N SER A 18 -6.78 11.18 -7.21
CA SER A 18 -7.78 11.89 -6.39
C SER A 18 -8.92 10.99 -5.90
N THR A 19 -9.02 9.80 -6.48
CA THR A 19 -10.04 8.79 -6.19
C THR A 19 -9.73 8.02 -4.90
N PHE A 20 -8.45 7.71 -4.60
CA PHE A 20 -8.09 7.01 -3.36
C PHE A 20 -8.25 7.89 -2.12
N ALA A 21 -8.02 9.20 -2.25
CA ALA A 21 -8.30 10.16 -1.18
C ALA A 21 -9.80 10.24 -0.81
N LYS A 22 -10.69 9.87 -1.74
CA LYS A 22 -12.15 9.82 -1.49
C LYS A 22 -12.59 8.63 -0.62
N VAL A 23 -11.76 7.60 -0.45
CA VAL A 23 -12.11 6.41 0.35
C VAL A 23 -11.88 6.63 1.85
N HIS A 24 -11.47 7.84 2.28
CA HIS A 24 -11.30 8.22 3.68
C HIS A 24 -10.34 7.31 4.50
N LEU A 25 -9.28 6.79 3.87
CA LEU A 25 -8.29 5.94 4.52
C LEU A 25 -6.93 6.62 4.72
N ILE A 26 -6.77 7.85 4.19
CA ILE A 26 -5.54 8.63 4.31
C ILE A 26 -5.87 9.93 5.03
N TYR A 27 -5.13 10.21 6.09
CA TYR A 27 -5.31 11.37 6.96
C TYR A 27 -3.98 12.10 7.16
N GLU A 28 -4.05 13.29 7.73
CA GLU A 28 -2.90 14.04 8.21
C GLU A 28 -2.82 13.96 9.74
N ASP A 29 -1.62 13.72 10.25
CA ASP A 29 -1.31 13.85 11.67
C ASP A 29 -1.32 15.33 12.07
N ALA A 30 -2.13 15.69 13.07
CA ALA A 30 -2.36 17.09 13.45
C ALA A 30 -1.13 17.77 14.10
N GLU A 31 -0.15 17.01 14.61
CA GLU A 31 1.01 17.56 15.30
C GLU A 31 2.21 17.76 14.36
N TYR A 32 2.51 16.76 13.54
CA TYR A 32 3.72 16.73 12.70
C TYR A 32 3.40 16.74 11.21
N HIS A 33 2.12 16.82 10.83
CA HIS A 33 1.67 16.81 9.43
C HIS A 33 2.11 15.56 8.63
N ASN A 34 2.33 14.44 9.32
CA ASN A 34 2.65 13.17 8.69
C ASN A 34 1.43 12.60 7.96
N ALA A 35 1.65 11.87 6.87
CA ALA A 35 0.62 11.06 6.26
C ALA A 35 0.29 9.86 7.17
N VAL A 36 -1.00 9.61 7.40
CA VAL A 36 -1.52 8.51 8.22
C VAL A 36 -2.39 7.62 7.36
N PHE A 37 -1.94 6.39 7.12
CA PHE A 37 -2.64 5.37 6.36
C PHE A 37 -3.39 4.46 7.32
N VAL A 38 -4.73 4.40 7.19
CA VAL A 38 -5.60 3.67 8.11
C VAL A 38 -6.05 2.36 7.47
N GLY A 39 -5.90 1.27 8.22
CA GLY A 39 -6.40 -0.04 7.86
C GLY A 39 -7.68 -0.39 8.60
N LEU A 40 -8.64 -0.95 7.89
CA LEU A 40 -9.96 -1.30 8.41
C LEU A 40 -10.13 -2.82 8.51
N ASN A 41 -10.91 -3.27 9.51
CA ASN A 41 -11.42 -4.65 9.55
C ASN A 41 -12.65 -4.82 8.64
N SER A 42 -13.24 -6.02 8.63
CA SER A 42 -14.44 -6.34 7.84
C SER A 42 -15.68 -5.49 8.20
N ASP A 43 -15.73 -4.96 9.40
CA ASP A 43 -16.84 -4.13 9.89
C ASP A 43 -16.65 -2.65 9.59
N GLY A 44 -15.55 -2.29 8.87
CA GLY A 44 -15.20 -0.91 8.57
C GLY A 44 -14.62 -0.16 9.77
N ILE A 45 -14.20 -0.87 10.83
CA ILE A 45 -13.59 -0.28 12.03
C ILE A 45 -12.09 -0.13 11.82
N ALA A 46 -11.55 1.05 12.14
CA ALA A 46 -10.11 1.32 12.09
C ALA A 46 -9.37 0.49 13.16
N CYS A 47 -8.52 -0.43 12.72
CA CYS A 47 -7.75 -1.33 13.56
C CYS A 47 -6.23 -1.16 13.41
N HIS A 48 -5.77 -0.46 12.39
CA HIS A 48 -4.36 -0.20 12.12
C HIS A 48 -4.16 1.22 11.62
N ALA A 49 -3.04 1.84 11.97
CA ALA A 49 -2.61 3.08 11.37
C ALA A 49 -1.08 3.08 11.18
N HIS A 50 -0.64 3.47 9.99
CA HIS A 50 0.77 3.63 9.64
C HIS A 50 1.06 5.09 9.37
N LYS A 51 2.05 5.67 10.05
CA LYS A 51 2.52 7.04 9.84
C LYS A 51 3.76 7.08 8.96
N ARG A 52 3.82 8.02 8.03
CA ARG A 52 5.00 8.33 7.22
C ARG A 52 5.20 9.84 7.16
N SER A 53 6.45 10.29 7.34
CA SER A 53 6.78 11.70 7.20
C SER A 53 6.54 12.20 5.78
N THR A 54 6.01 13.42 5.68
CA THR A 54 5.81 14.15 4.42
C THR A 54 6.98 15.09 4.11
N ASN A 55 7.93 15.25 5.05
CA ASN A 55 9.07 16.12 4.91
C ASN A 55 10.03 15.61 3.81
N SER A 56 10.53 16.54 3.00
CA SER A 56 11.53 16.27 1.95
C SER A 56 12.97 16.32 2.48
N GLU A 57 13.16 16.81 3.70
CA GLU A 57 14.45 16.98 4.34
C GLU A 57 14.55 16.15 5.61
N GLY A 58 15.73 15.62 5.92
CA GLY A 58 15.97 14.78 7.08
C GLY A 58 15.75 13.30 6.84
N THR A 59 15.82 12.51 7.91
CA THR A 59 15.61 11.06 7.85
C THR A 59 14.11 10.74 7.70
N PRO A 60 13.72 9.96 6.68
CA PRO A 60 12.33 9.56 6.51
C PRO A 60 11.84 8.78 7.75
N PHE A 61 10.74 9.23 8.31
CA PHE A 61 10.10 8.58 9.44
C PHE A 61 8.96 7.69 8.95
N ARG A 62 8.91 6.45 9.43
CA ARG A 62 7.80 5.51 9.24
C ARG A 62 7.56 4.71 10.52
N GLN A 63 6.32 4.59 10.95
CA GLN A 63 5.97 3.87 12.18
C GLN A 63 4.51 3.42 12.16
N ASN A 64 4.26 2.21 12.64
CA ASN A 64 2.91 1.80 13.01
C ASN A 64 2.52 2.46 14.34
N VAL A 65 1.29 2.97 14.41
CA VAL A 65 0.76 3.55 15.64
C VAL A 65 0.61 2.46 16.70
N GLU A 66 0.93 2.77 17.94
CA GLU A 66 0.78 1.84 19.07
C GLU A 66 -0.66 1.31 19.16
N GLY A 67 -0.81 0.01 19.42
CA GLY A 67 -2.10 -0.66 19.47
C GLY A 67 -2.66 -1.06 18.09
N SER A 68 -1.92 -0.81 17.01
CA SER A 68 -2.31 -1.28 15.67
C SER A 68 -2.27 -2.81 15.58
N ASP A 69 -3.31 -3.41 14.99
CA ASP A 69 -3.30 -4.83 14.60
C ASP A 69 -2.73 -4.98 13.18
N PRO A 70 -1.54 -5.58 12.99
CA PRO A 70 -0.91 -5.69 11.68
C PRO A 70 -1.75 -6.43 10.64
N LYS A 71 -2.65 -7.34 11.04
CA LYS A 71 -3.54 -8.07 10.12
C LYS A 71 -4.43 -7.13 9.30
N HIS A 72 -4.80 -6.00 9.88
CA HIS A 72 -5.70 -5.02 9.28
C HIS A 72 -4.94 -3.81 8.75
N SER A 73 -3.73 -4.01 8.21
CA SER A 73 -2.95 -2.92 7.60
C SER A 73 -3.69 -2.26 6.45
N PHE A 74 -3.16 -1.15 5.93
CA PHE A 74 -3.78 -0.37 4.86
C PHE A 74 -4.21 -1.24 3.68
N ASN A 75 -5.50 -1.27 3.38
CA ASN A 75 -6.07 -2.15 2.38
C ASN A 75 -7.25 -1.52 1.62
N TYR A 76 -7.54 -2.07 0.45
CA TYR A 76 -8.72 -1.78 -0.36
C TYR A 76 -9.29 -3.09 -0.90
N THR A 77 -10.61 -3.24 -0.87
CA THR A 77 -11.31 -4.43 -1.35
C THR A 77 -11.93 -4.15 -2.72
N GLY A 78 -11.52 -4.90 -3.71
CA GLY A 78 -12.08 -4.94 -5.06
C GLY A 78 -13.09 -6.07 -5.24
N THR A 79 -13.34 -6.47 -6.50
CA THR A 79 -14.41 -7.42 -6.84
C THR A 79 -13.99 -8.52 -7.81
N ASP A 80 -12.76 -8.53 -8.34
CA ASP A 80 -12.33 -9.42 -9.40
C ASP A 80 -11.49 -10.64 -8.96
N GLY A 81 -11.35 -10.84 -7.65
CA GLY A 81 -10.57 -11.95 -7.10
C GLY A 81 -9.03 -11.76 -7.15
N SER A 82 -8.54 -10.61 -7.61
CA SER A 82 -7.10 -10.31 -7.65
C SER A 82 -6.68 -9.52 -6.40
N LEU A 83 -5.59 -9.94 -5.75
CA LEU A 83 -4.98 -9.24 -4.62
C LEU A 83 -3.54 -8.82 -4.93
N TYR A 84 -3.27 -7.51 -4.90
CA TYR A 84 -1.94 -6.94 -5.05
C TYR A 84 -1.37 -6.58 -3.68
N VAL A 85 -0.15 -7.04 -3.39
CA VAL A 85 0.51 -6.98 -2.08
C VAL A 85 1.76 -6.12 -2.15
N PHE A 86 1.87 -5.13 -1.27
CA PHE A 86 2.97 -4.17 -1.23
C PHE A 86 3.64 -4.13 0.14
N GLU A 87 4.91 -3.70 0.19
CA GLU A 87 5.61 -3.51 1.46
C GLU A 87 5.09 -2.27 2.19
N ALA A 88 4.85 -1.16 1.48
CA ALA A 88 4.37 0.08 2.08
C ALA A 88 3.17 0.70 1.34
N PRO A 89 2.33 1.50 2.03
CA PRO A 89 1.18 2.17 1.41
C PRO A 89 1.54 3.09 0.26
N ILE A 90 2.76 3.68 0.29
CA ILE A 90 3.19 4.58 -0.78
C ILE A 90 3.42 3.81 -2.09
N ASP A 91 3.97 2.60 -2.01
CA ASP A 91 4.24 1.77 -3.18
C ASP A 91 2.95 1.27 -3.80
N LEU A 92 1.96 0.90 -2.98
CA LEU A 92 0.61 0.58 -3.41
C LEU A 92 -0.02 1.75 -4.20
N LEU A 93 0.06 2.96 -3.67
CA LEU A 93 -0.50 4.14 -4.33
C LEU A 93 0.27 4.50 -5.61
N SER A 94 1.58 4.34 -5.61
CA SER A 94 2.43 4.54 -6.79
C SER A 94 2.10 3.54 -7.89
N TYR A 95 1.91 2.26 -7.55
CA TYR A 95 1.50 1.22 -8.48
C TYR A 95 0.15 1.56 -9.14
N ILE A 96 -0.86 1.97 -8.37
CA ILE A 96 -2.16 2.39 -8.92
C ILE A 96 -2.03 3.62 -9.81
N SER A 97 -1.10 4.52 -9.52
CA SER A 97 -0.84 5.69 -10.36
C SER A 97 -0.17 5.33 -11.68
N LEU A 98 0.73 4.35 -11.68
CA LEU A 98 1.36 3.79 -12.89
C LEU A 98 0.36 2.98 -13.73
N TYR A 99 -0.54 2.24 -13.08
CA TYR A 99 -1.50 1.35 -13.73
C TYR A 99 -2.94 1.70 -13.34
N PRO A 100 -3.48 2.84 -13.82
CA PRO A 100 -4.78 3.36 -13.36
C PRO A 100 -5.99 2.62 -13.96
N SER A 101 -5.79 1.77 -14.96
CA SER A 101 -6.89 1.04 -15.60
C SER A 101 -7.48 0.01 -14.65
N ASP A 102 -8.80 0.07 -14.46
CA ASP A 102 -9.60 -0.89 -13.69
C ASP A 102 -9.13 -1.17 -12.25
N TRP A 103 -8.28 -0.27 -11.68
CA TRP A 103 -7.73 -0.47 -10.36
C TRP A 103 -8.80 -0.71 -9.27
N GLN A 104 -10.00 -0.13 -9.42
CA GLN A 104 -11.10 -0.32 -8.45
C GLN A 104 -11.65 -1.74 -8.43
N SER A 105 -11.42 -2.54 -9.48
CA SER A 105 -11.83 -3.94 -9.52
C SER A 105 -10.92 -4.84 -8.70
N HIS A 106 -9.65 -4.46 -8.54
CA HIS A 106 -8.65 -5.23 -7.82
C HIS A 106 -8.65 -4.96 -6.32
N SER A 107 -8.24 -5.94 -5.53
CA SER A 107 -7.96 -5.76 -4.10
C SER A 107 -6.49 -5.44 -3.88
N TYR A 108 -6.21 -4.65 -2.84
CA TYR A 108 -4.86 -4.20 -2.51
C TYR A 108 -4.61 -4.27 -1.02
N VAL A 109 -3.36 -4.61 -0.64
CA VAL A 109 -2.91 -4.55 0.75
C VAL A 109 -1.45 -4.10 0.82
N ALA A 110 -1.15 -3.17 1.73
CA ALA A 110 0.21 -2.80 2.09
C ALA A 110 0.53 -3.39 3.47
N CYS A 111 1.51 -4.29 3.54
CA CYS A 111 1.86 -5.01 4.77
C CYS A 111 2.45 -4.11 5.87
N CYS A 112 2.89 -2.89 5.53
CA CYS A 112 3.64 -1.98 6.41
C CYS A 112 4.88 -2.66 7.01
N GLY A 113 5.55 -3.47 6.17
CA GLY A 113 6.69 -4.33 6.42
C GLY A 113 6.61 -5.61 5.60
N THR A 114 7.24 -6.70 6.06
CA THR A 114 7.38 -7.97 5.33
C THR A 114 6.58 -9.14 5.94
N SER A 115 5.55 -8.84 6.73
CA SER A 115 4.68 -9.86 7.35
C SER A 115 3.59 -10.32 6.38
N ILE A 116 3.34 -11.63 6.29
CA ILE A 116 2.26 -12.20 5.48
C ILE A 116 0.88 -12.04 6.14
N GLN A 117 0.79 -11.70 7.42
CA GLN A 117 -0.48 -11.68 8.16
C GLN A 117 -1.59 -10.83 7.51
N PRO A 118 -1.30 -9.63 6.93
CA PRO A 118 -2.31 -8.87 6.20
C PRO A 118 -2.85 -9.62 4.97
N VAL A 119 -2.00 -10.34 4.25
CA VAL A 119 -2.38 -11.13 3.07
C VAL A 119 -3.34 -12.24 3.48
N LEU A 120 -2.97 -13.01 4.52
CA LEU A 120 -3.82 -14.10 5.04
C LEU A 120 -5.19 -13.59 5.54
N GLU A 121 -5.22 -12.39 6.10
CA GLU A 121 -6.49 -11.77 6.50
C GLU A 121 -7.36 -11.40 5.28
N GLN A 122 -6.77 -10.90 4.17
CA GLN A 122 -7.52 -10.63 2.95
C GLN A 122 -8.09 -11.92 2.34
N LEU A 123 -7.29 -13.00 2.27
CA LEU A 123 -7.74 -14.32 1.81
C LEU A 123 -8.90 -14.90 2.66
N ARG A 124 -8.91 -14.60 3.95
CA ARG A 124 -10.00 -15.03 4.85
C ARG A 124 -11.31 -14.24 4.63
N ARG A 125 -11.21 -12.98 4.17
CA ARG A 125 -12.34 -12.03 4.06
C ARG A 125 -13.02 -12.02 2.70
N GLN A 126 -12.35 -12.49 1.68
CA GLN A 126 -12.80 -12.37 0.28
C GLN A 126 -12.36 -13.62 -0.51
N ASP A 127 -13.10 -13.88 -1.58
CA ASP A 127 -12.71 -14.88 -2.56
C ASP A 127 -11.59 -14.28 -3.43
N ILE A 128 -10.35 -14.71 -3.16
CA ILE A 128 -9.16 -14.31 -3.91
C ILE A 128 -8.66 -15.51 -4.70
N ASP A 129 -8.59 -15.36 -6.02
CA ASP A 129 -8.12 -16.37 -6.96
C ASP A 129 -6.62 -16.26 -7.22
N SER A 130 -6.09 -15.03 -7.20
CA SER A 130 -4.71 -14.74 -7.58
C SER A 130 -4.10 -13.67 -6.68
N VAL A 131 -2.86 -13.89 -6.23
CA VAL A 131 -2.08 -12.97 -5.41
C VAL A 131 -0.86 -12.49 -6.21
N TYR A 132 -0.69 -11.17 -6.32
CA TYR A 132 0.47 -10.54 -6.96
C TYR A 132 1.34 -9.90 -5.88
N LEU A 133 2.54 -10.45 -5.68
CA LEU A 133 3.49 -10.03 -4.66
C LEU A 133 4.38 -8.92 -5.23
N CYS A 134 3.98 -7.67 -5.02
CA CYS A 134 4.60 -6.46 -5.55
C CYS A 134 5.51 -5.78 -4.51
N LEU A 135 6.37 -6.56 -3.83
CA LEU A 135 7.27 -6.07 -2.79
C LEU A 135 8.48 -5.34 -3.41
N ASP A 136 9.26 -4.66 -2.57
CA ASP A 136 10.45 -3.90 -2.99
C ASP A 136 11.48 -4.79 -3.71
N ASN A 137 12.16 -4.22 -4.70
CA ASN A 137 13.23 -4.88 -5.46
C ASN A 137 14.58 -4.78 -4.73
N ASP A 138 14.57 -5.04 -3.44
CA ASP A 138 15.80 -5.20 -2.66
C ASP A 138 15.89 -6.61 -2.04
N SER A 139 17.02 -6.91 -1.42
CA SER A 139 17.28 -8.26 -0.86
C SER A 139 16.25 -8.67 0.20
N ALA A 140 15.70 -7.73 0.96
CA ALA A 140 14.72 -8.02 2.02
C ALA A 140 13.33 -8.26 1.41
N GLY A 141 12.89 -7.40 0.49
CA GLY A 141 11.62 -7.52 -0.22
C GLY A 141 11.55 -8.80 -1.05
N GLN A 142 12.60 -9.12 -1.81
CA GLN A 142 12.66 -10.33 -2.63
C GLN A 142 12.62 -11.62 -1.79
N LYS A 143 13.35 -11.68 -0.66
CA LYS A 143 13.27 -12.82 0.26
C LYS A 143 11.89 -12.94 0.91
N ALA A 144 11.25 -11.81 1.21
CA ALA A 144 9.90 -11.82 1.75
C ALA A 144 8.88 -12.31 0.71
N ALA A 145 8.98 -11.84 -0.55
CA ALA A 145 8.13 -12.28 -1.64
C ALA A 145 8.23 -13.79 -1.88
N GLN A 146 9.44 -14.34 -1.97
CA GLN A 146 9.67 -15.78 -2.13
C GLN A 146 9.10 -16.60 -0.97
N ARG A 147 9.26 -16.13 0.27
CA ARG A 147 8.69 -16.80 1.45
C ARG A 147 7.15 -16.77 1.42
N MET A 148 6.56 -15.62 1.04
CA MET A 148 5.10 -15.49 0.92
C MET A 148 4.56 -16.38 -0.20
N GLU A 149 5.21 -16.41 -1.37
CA GLU A 149 4.84 -17.28 -2.50
C GLU A 149 4.82 -18.74 -2.09
N ALA A 150 5.87 -19.22 -1.42
CA ALA A 150 5.94 -20.59 -0.92
C ALA A 150 4.80 -20.90 0.07
N GLU A 151 4.53 -20.02 1.04
CA GLU A 151 3.47 -20.21 2.02
C GLU A 151 2.07 -20.19 1.38
N LEU A 152 1.84 -19.34 0.37
CA LEU A 152 0.58 -19.28 -0.38
C LEU A 152 0.39 -20.54 -1.23
N SER A 153 1.44 -21.01 -1.88
CA SER A 153 1.44 -22.26 -2.66
C SER A 153 1.08 -23.48 -1.80
N GLU A 154 1.65 -23.59 -0.58
CA GLU A 154 1.29 -24.65 0.38
C GLU A 154 -0.20 -24.62 0.77
N ARG A 155 -0.84 -23.48 0.66
CA ARG A 155 -2.28 -23.29 0.92
C ARG A 155 -3.14 -23.46 -0.33
N GLY A 156 -2.54 -23.77 -1.49
CA GLY A 156 -3.22 -23.94 -2.76
C GLY A 156 -3.67 -22.60 -3.39
N VAL A 157 -3.08 -21.47 -2.97
CA VAL A 157 -3.35 -20.14 -3.54
C VAL A 157 -2.31 -19.83 -4.60
N TYR A 158 -2.78 -19.44 -5.80
CA TYR A 158 -1.87 -18.98 -6.85
C TYR A 158 -1.22 -17.66 -6.44
N ALA A 159 0.09 -17.58 -6.53
CA ALA A 159 0.84 -16.36 -6.28
C ALA A 159 1.91 -16.14 -7.36
N GLU A 160 2.12 -14.86 -7.72
CA GLU A 160 3.11 -14.43 -8.70
C GLU A 160 3.91 -13.25 -8.12
N ILE A 161 5.24 -13.28 -8.28
CA ILE A 161 6.12 -12.18 -7.87
C ILE A 161 6.21 -11.16 -9.02
N VAL A 162 5.79 -9.93 -8.76
CA VAL A 162 5.85 -8.79 -9.69
C VAL A 162 6.84 -7.77 -9.14
N VAL A 163 7.88 -7.47 -9.90
CA VAL A 163 9.03 -6.69 -9.42
C VAL A 163 9.03 -5.30 -10.05
N PRO A 164 9.21 -4.19 -9.28
CA PRO A 164 9.45 -2.89 -9.85
C PRO A 164 10.78 -2.85 -10.62
N THR A 165 10.90 -1.94 -11.58
CA THR A 165 12.12 -1.78 -12.39
C THR A 165 13.27 -1.20 -11.57
N LEU A 166 12.97 -0.24 -10.70
CA LEU A 166 13.92 0.37 -9.77
C LEU A 166 13.82 -0.33 -8.39
N LYS A 167 14.14 0.38 -7.32
CA LYS A 167 14.14 -0.18 -5.97
C LYS A 167 12.72 -0.47 -5.48
N ASP A 168 11.79 0.42 -5.72
CA ASP A 168 10.41 0.33 -5.29
C ASP A 168 9.47 1.01 -6.31
N TRP A 169 8.16 0.83 -6.17
CA TRP A 169 7.16 1.38 -7.09
C TRP A 169 7.08 2.90 -7.05
N ASN A 170 7.44 3.51 -5.93
CA ASN A 170 7.50 4.97 -5.83
C ASN A 170 8.68 5.55 -6.62
N ASP A 171 9.82 4.86 -6.67
CA ASP A 171 10.95 5.26 -7.51
C ASP A 171 10.61 5.10 -9.00
N ASP A 172 9.89 4.04 -9.40
CA ASP A 172 9.41 3.87 -10.79
C ASP A 172 8.47 5.01 -11.20
N LEU A 173 7.48 5.36 -10.37
CA LEU A 173 6.57 6.47 -10.63
C LEU A 173 7.31 7.81 -10.77
N ARG A 174 8.25 8.09 -9.89
CA ARG A 174 9.03 9.33 -9.93
C ARG A 174 9.90 9.44 -11.18
N ARG A 175 10.41 8.31 -11.69
CA ARG A 175 11.15 8.28 -12.97
C ARG A 175 10.24 8.64 -14.14
N GLU A 176 9.04 8.02 -14.24
CA GLU A 176 8.08 8.36 -15.30
C GLU A 176 7.68 9.84 -15.28
N GLU A 177 7.42 10.42 -14.12
CA GLU A 177 7.10 11.83 -13.99
C GLU A 177 8.23 12.75 -14.45
N GLN A 178 9.50 12.38 -14.21
CA GLN A 178 10.67 13.14 -14.66
C GLN A 178 10.85 13.07 -16.18
N GLU A 179 10.66 11.90 -16.76
CA GLU A 179 10.73 11.71 -18.22
C GLU A 179 9.65 12.51 -18.95
N TRP A 180 8.43 12.54 -18.38
CA TRP A 180 7.31 13.31 -18.95
C TRP A 180 7.53 14.82 -18.88
N THR A 181 8.09 15.34 -17.80
CA THR A 181 8.42 16.77 -17.64
C THR A 181 9.56 17.24 -18.54
N GLN A 182 10.45 16.37 -19.00
CA GLN A 182 11.53 16.70 -19.93
C GLN A 182 11.11 16.68 -21.40
N THR A 183 9.99 16.05 -21.73
CA THR A 183 9.48 15.88 -23.09
C THR A 183 8.29 16.80 -23.43
N SER A 184 7.81 17.56 -22.46
CA SER A 184 6.70 18.52 -22.57
C SER A 184 7.18 19.96 -22.62
#